data_7cce73781bfe4e79a747689dc8db17a5
#
_entry.id   7cce73781bfe4e79a747689dc8db17a5
#
_cell.length_a   1.000
_cell.length_b   1.000
_cell.length_c   1.000
_cell.angle_alpha   90.00
_cell.angle_beta   90.00
_cell.angle_gamma   90.00
#
_symmetry.space_group_name_H-M   'P 1'
#
loop_
_entity.id
_entity.type
_entity.pdbx_description
1 polymer ?
#
loop_
_entity_poly.entity_id
_entity_poly.type
_entity_poly.pdbx_seq_one_letter_code
_entity_poly.pdbx_strand_id
1 'polypeptide(L)'
;MTSPRSSFSWSPSLRATVALGLLSLGAGCGPEAVSDAPAVAERAQPLLGSTPASAGEFPWMVSLQDTAGNHLCGGTIINTHWVLTSRQCVLGTGTVTPPHPSTLRVVAGGNSLSAMSSAGQVSTLLDIIPLIGSWDVTQGKDAALLRLMTPLTLNGTTVAALPVATAADVSAGYTAPGVIATLSGWGQTSPGSAIPDALMKMSVPLMSNADASLALGQPLTADQLGADGSAQGNAFCTGDVGGPLVVDGPSGKKLVGVASYNLGCSAPNIFERADYLKGFIDYMTPRLNTAPRATLQHVNAAQGGWKHYSLTLPSGIPAFTVSLQKGTGNGTLYVRYNAAPTLTSYTCRSGATDSNLEYCSLYYPSQGTWYISVYGETAVVEASMLGRTFY
;
A
#
# COMPACT_ATOMS: atom_id res chain seq x y z
N MET A 1 -55.05 -5.41 -0.60
CA MET A 1 -55.04 -6.89 -0.71
C MET A 1 -53.82 -7.36 0.05
N THR A 2 -54.09 -8.17 1.05
CA THR A 2 -53.28 -8.52 2.21
C THR A 2 -52.27 -9.63 1.93
N SER A 3 -51.08 -9.44 2.45
CA SER A 3 -49.99 -10.43 2.61
C SER A 3 -50.38 -11.54 3.58
N PRO A 4 -49.82 -12.76 3.49
CA PRO A 4 -49.62 -13.57 4.70
C PRO A 4 -48.15 -13.84 5.01
N ARG A 5 -47.81 -13.57 6.26
CA ARG A 5 -46.59 -14.04 6.96
C ARG A 5 -46.73 -15.54 7.27
N SER A 6 -45.69 -16.31 7.06
CA SER A 6 -45.57 -17.66 7.62
C SER A 6 -44.46 -17.71 8.68
N SER A 7 -44.90 -17.95 9.91
CA SER A 7 -44.06 -18.23 11.06
C SER A 7 -43.72 -19.72 11.11
N PHE A 8 -42.45 -20.07 11.29
CA PHE A 8 -42.04 -21.43 11.67
C PHE A 8 -41.61 -21.46 13.13
N SER A 9 -42.29 -22.30 13.89
CA SER A 9 -42.04 -22.60 15.31
C SER A 9 -41.12 -23.81 15.45
N TRP A 10 -40.19 -23.76 16.36
CA TRP A 10 -39.39 -24.89 16.83
C TRP A 10 -40.04 -25.48 18.09
N SER A 11 -40.18 -26.79 18.16
CA SER A 11 -40.51 -27.54 19.38
C SER A 11 -39.43 -28.57 19.69
N PRO A 12 -39.11 -28.79 20.99
CA PRO A 12 -38.06 -29.70 21.43
C PRO A 12 -38.64 -31.03 21.96
N SER A 13 -37.95 -32.12 21.72
CA SER A 13 -37.99 -33.40 22.47
C SER A 13 -36.96 -34.34 21.86
N LEU A 14 -36.15 -35.13 22.52
CA LEU A 14 -36.44 -36.10 23.57
C LEU A 14 -35.14 -36.44 24.31
N ARG A 15 -35.21 -36.57 25.61
CA ARG A 15 -34.19 -37.18 26.48
C ARG A 15 -34.25 -38.68 26.36
N ALA A 16 -33.10 -39.34 26.28
CA ALA A 16 -32.98 -40.78 26.61
C ALA A 16 -31.86 -40.96 27.62
N THR A 17 -32.25 -41.30 28.83
CA THR A 17 -31.41 -41.76 29.95
C THR A 17 -31.24 -43.26 29.84
N VAL A 18 -30.01 -43.76 29.92
CA VAL A 18 -29.75 -45.19 30.27
C VAL A 18 -28.67 -45.19 31.35
N ALA A 19 -28.99 -45.93 32.41
CA ALA A 19 -28.22 -46.02 33.63
C ALA A 19 -27.45 -47.34 33.75
N LEU A 20 -26.38 -47.23 34.51
CA LEU A 20 -25.76 -48.23 35.39
C LEU A 20 -25.12 -49.51 34.83
N GLY A 21 -23.85 -49.64 35.19
CA GLY A 21 -23.11 -50.88 35.29
C GLY A 21 -21.80 -50.64 36.04
N LEU A 22 -21.82 -50.71 37.37
CA LEU A 22 -20.63 -50.77 38.23
C LEU A 22 -19.95 -52.13 38.09
N LEU A 23 -18.64 -52.14 37.84
CA LEU A 23 -17.74 -53.20 38.28
C LEU A 23 -16.43 -52.59 38.73
N SER A 24 -16.17 -52.68 40.03
CA SER A 24 -14.94 -52.35 40.71
C SER A 24 -13.94 -53.50 40.59
N LEU A 25 -12.74 -53.25 40.15
CA LEU A 25 -11.55 -54.02 40.46
C LEU A 25 -10.36 -53.06 40.69
N GLY A 26 -9.92 -53.00 41.92
CA GLY A 26 -8.74 -52.20 42.30
C GLY A 26 -7.45 -52.94 41.99
N ALA A 27 -6.46 -52.22 41.58
CA ALA A 27 -5.03 -52.53 41.75
C ALA A 27 -4.27 -51.21 41.79
N GLY A 28 -3.54 -50.97 42.84
CA GLY A 28 -2.78 -49.78 43.05
C GLY A 28 -1.51 -49.71 42.18
N CYS A 29 -1.17 -48.50 41.81
CA CYS A 29 0.20 -48.15 41.39
C CYS A 29 0.48 -46.76 41.89
N GLY A 30 1.71 -46.56 42.32
CA GLY A 30 2.23 -45.36 42.96
C GLY A 30 2.33 -44.13 42.00
N PRO A 31 2.73 -42.98 42.52
CA PRO A 31 2.76 -41.77 41.76
C PRO A 31 3.86 -41.82 40.68
N GLU A 32 3.46 -41.91 39.42
CA GLU A 32 4.35 -41.59 38.30
C GLU A 32 4.66 -40.10 38.32
N ALA A 33 5.94 -39.83 38.31
CA ALA A 33 6.48 -38.49 38.17
C ALA A 33 5.96 -37.90 36.83
N VAL A 34 5.14 -36.87 36.92
CA VAL A 34 4.81 -36.02 35.76
C VAL A 34 6.12 -35.40 35.28
N SER A 35 6.67 -35.91 34.20
CA SER A 35 7.76 -35.23 33.51
C SER A 35 7.16 -33.94 32.95
N ASP A 36 7.63 -32.80 33.45
CA ASP A 36 7.47 -31.50 32.81
C ASP A 36 8.08 -31.62 31.39
N ALA A 37 7.27 -32.00 30.42
CA ALA A 37 7.60 -31.77 29.03
C ALA A 37 7.67 -30.24 28.88
N PRO A 38 8.79 -29.69 28.35
CA PRO A 38 8.88 -28.27 28.11
C PRO A 38 7.69 -27.91 27.23
N ALA A 39 6.92 -26.89 27.67
CA ALA A 39 5.87 -26.29 26.86
C ALA A 39 6.49 -25.93 25.53
N VAL A 40 6.11 -26.64 24.47
CA VAL A 40 6.45 -26.25 23.09
C VAL A 40 5.79 -24.89 22.93
N ALA A 41 6.60 -23.84 23.02
CA ALA A 41 6.17 -22.52 22.63
C ALA A 41 5.57 -22.67 21.22
N GLU A 42 4.26 -22.47 21.09
CA GLU A 42 3.61 -22.33 19.79
C GLU A 42 4.36 -21.22 19.07
N ARG A 43 5.32 -21.61 18.23
CA ARG A 43 5.88 -20.69 17.26
C ARG A 43 4.73 -20.38 16.33
N ALA A 44 4.21 -19.15 16.44
CA ALA A 44 3.36 -18.61 15.40
C ALA A 44 4.05 -18.93 14.07
N GLN A 45 3.43 -19.81 13.28
CA GLN A 45 3.97 -20.15 11.96
C GLN A 45 3.83 -18.88 11.11
N PRO A 46 4.94 -18.34 10.58
CA PRO A 46 4.89 -17.20 9.68
C PRO A 46 4.08 -17.58 8.43
N LEU A 47 3.76 -16.57 7.59
CA LEU A 47 3.21 -16.74 6.22
C LEU A 47 3.53 -18.13 5.71
N LEU A 48 2.55 -18.94 5.36
CA LEU A 48 2.78 -20.34 4.96
C LEU A 48 3.97 -20.39 4.00
N GLY A 49 5.09 -20.97 4.43
CA GLY A 49 6.33 -21.05 3.66
C GLY A 49 7.30 -19.87 3.74
N SER A 50 7.00 -18.78 4.48
CA SER A 50 7.96 -17.68 4.65
C SER A 50 8.95 -17.94 5.79
N THR A 51 10.10 -17.29 5.70
CA THR A 51 11.15 -17.31 6.73
C THR A 51 11.56 -15.90 7.10
N PRO A 52 12.05 -15.65 8.33
CA PRO A 52 12.60 -14.36 8.68
C PRO A 52 13.77 -13.97 7.77
N ALA A 53 13.81 -12.71 7.35
CA ALA A 53 14.93 -12.15 6.61
C ALA A 53 16.13 -11.93 7.54
N SER A 54 17.34 -12.16 7.02
CA SER A 54 18.57 -11.81 7.73
C SER A 54 18.77 -10.29 7.77
N ALA A 55 19.51 -9.81 8.76
CA ALA A 55 19.80 -8.37 8.87
C ALA A 55 20.53 -7.86 7.62
N GLY A 56 20.03 -6.79 7.02
CA GLY A 56 20.59 -6.19 5.81
C GLY A 56 20.38 -6.98 4.51
N GLU A 57 19.57 -8.04 4.51
CA GLU A 57 19.31 -8.87 3.32
C GLU A 57 18.49 -8.10 2.25
N PHE A 58 17.60 -7.23 2.69
CA PHE A 58 16.74 -6.41 1.83
C PHE A 58 16.88 -4.92 2.17
N PRO A 59 18.03 -4.29 1.88
CA PRO A 59 18.32 -2.92 2.30
C PRO A 59 17.47 -1.87 1.59
N TRP A 60 16.72 -2.26 0.57
CA TRP A 60 15.77 -1.42 -0.17
C TRP A 60 14.37 -1.41 0.41
N MET A 61 14.08 -2.26 1.40
CA MET A 61 12.77 -2.33 2.03
C MET A 61 12.49 -1.11 2.90
N VAL A 62 11.26 -0.62 2.78
CA VAL A 62 10.72 0.39 3.69
C VAL A 62 9.36 -0.03 4.22
N SER A 63 9.06 0.43 5.43
CA SER A 63 7.72 0.40 6.02
C SER A 63 7.05 1.74 5.77
N LEU A 64 5.94 1.75 5.04
CA LEU A 64 5.02 2.89 4.98
C LEU A 64 4.12 2.83 6.21
N GLN A 65 4.09 3.90 6.99
CA GLN A 65 3.41 3.97 8.28
C GLN A 65 2.53 5.21 8.37
N ASP A 66 1.51 5.13 9.22
CA ASP A 66 0.77 6.30 9.68
C ASP A 66 1.59 7.12 10.71
N THR A 67 1.03 8.23 11.19
CA THR A 67 1.67 9.09 12.20
C THR A 67 1.78 8.43 13.58
N ALA A 68 0.96 7.44 13.88
CA ALA A 68 1.04 6.66 15.12
C ALA A 68 2.14 5.59 15.07
N GLY A 69 2.66 5.28 13.87
CA GLY A 69 3.69 4.28 13.67
C GLY A 69 3.18 2.90 13.28
N ASN A 70 1.91 2.79 13.00
CA ASN A 70 1.35 1.54 12.50
C ASN A 70 1.83 1.29 11.08
N HIS A 71 2.31 0.09 10.82
CA HIS A 71 2.67 -0.37 9.48
C HIS A 71 1.42 -0.53 8.63
N LEU A 72 1.43 0.05 7.44
CA LEU A 72 0.33 0.02 6.50
C LEU A 72 0.65 -0.83 5.27
N CYS A 73 1.84 -0.62 4.70
CA CYS A 73 2.28 -1.18 3.42
C CYS A 73 3.79 -1.29 3.34
N GLY A 74 4.26 -2.14 2.43
CA GLY A 74 5.65 -2.15 1.99
C GLY A 74 5.96 -1.05 0.98
N GLY A 75 7.25 -0.88 0.68
CA GLY A 75 7.74 -0.03 -0.39
C GLY A 75 9.20 -0.31 -0.72
N THR A 76 9.66 0.24 -1.84
CA THR A 76 11.01 0.03 -2.38
C THR A 76 11.74 1.36 -2.53
N ILE A 77 12.94 1.47 -1.97
CA ILE A 77 13.80 2.64 -2.18
C ILE A 77 14.28 2.65 -3.65
N ILE A 78 13.92 3.71 -4.39
CA ILE A 78 14.36 3.94 -5.77
C ILE A 78 15.62 4.79 -5.81
N ASN A 79 15.69 5.83 -4.99
CA ASN A 79 16.87 6.65 -4.74
C ASN A 79 16.74 7.35 -3.37
N THR A 80 17.64 8.27 -3.06
CA THR A 80 17.66 8.99 -1.77
C THR A 80 16.35 9.74 -1.46
N HIS A 81 15.60 10.15 -2.47
CA HIS A 81 14.42 11.03 -2.31
C HIS A 81 13.09 10.32 -2.63
N TRP A 82 13.12 9.13 -3.24
CA TRP A 82 11.94 8.51 -3.78
C TRP A 82 11.79 7.04 -3.36
N VAL A 83 10.59 6.71 -2.94
CA VAL A 83 10.13 5.33 -2.65
C VAL A 83 9.00 5.00 -3.61
N LEU A 84 9.02 3.79 -4.16
CA LEU A 84 7.94 3.22 -4.95
C LEU A 84 7.09 2.31 -4.05
N THR A 85 5.79 2.43 -4.16
CA THR A 85 4.80 1.58 -3.49
C THR A 85 3.57 1.37 -4.37
N SER A 86 2.57 0.64 -3.90
CA SER A 86 1.29 0.52 -4.57
C SER A 86 0.44 1.80 -4.40
N ARG A 87 -0.37 2.11 -5.40
CA ARG A 87 -1.34 3.22 -5.35
C ARG A 87 -2.39 3.01 -4.27
N GLN A 88 -2.87 1.78 -4.07
CA GLN A 88 -3.87 1.47 -3.04
C GLN A 88 -3.36 1.76 -1.62
N CYS A 89 -2.03 1.72 -1.39
CA CYS A 89 -1.42 2.07 -0.12
C CYS A 89 -1.60 3.54 0.26
N VAL A 90 -1.83 4.39 -0.71
CA VAL A 90 -1.98 5.84 -0.52
C VAL A 90 -3.35 6.36 -0.88
N LEU A 91 -4.17 5.60 -1.60
CA LEU A 91 -5.52 6.04 -1.95
C LEU A 91 -6.60 5.43 -1.05
N GLY A 92 -6.32 4.30 -0.39
CA GLY A 92 -7.34 3.55 0.32
C GLY A 92 -8.47 3.02 -0.59
N THR A 93 -9.34 2.20 -0.03
CA THR A 93 -10.49 1.67 -0.78
C THR A 93 -11.55 2.77 -1.01
N GLY A 94 -11.86 3.03 -2.27
CA GLY A 94 -12.95 3.95 -2.65
C GLY A 94 -12.61 5.44 -2.63
N THR A 95 -11.36 5.82 -2.39
CA THR A 95 -10.91 7.21 -2.48
C THR A 95 -10.14 7.48 -3.78
N VAL A 96 -10.31 8.67 -4.35
CA VAL A 96 -9.67 9.10 -5.61
C VAL A 96 -8.43 9.94 -5.38
N THR A 97 -8.17 10.31 -4.15
CA THR A 97 -7.10 11.23 -3.80
C THR A 97 -6.29 10.68 -2.65
N PRO A 98 -4.95 10.83 -2.70
CA PRO A 98 -4.13 10.45 -1.58
C PRO A 98 -4.42 11.32 -0.35
N PRO A 99 -4.14 10.83 0.85
CA PRO A 99 -4.21 11.63 2.07
C PRO A 99 -3.17 12.75 2.01
N HIS A 100 -3.28 13.72 2.91
CA HIS A 100 -2.23 14.74 3.02
C HIS A 100 -0.88 14.08 3.34
N PRO A 101 0.23 14.41 2.65
CA PRO A 101 1.51 13.73 2.81
C PRO A 101 2.03 13.67 4.25
N SER A 102 1.70 14.68 5.08
CA SER A 102 2.10 14.71 6.49
C SER A 102 1.44 13.65 7.39
N THR A 103 0.43 12.94 6.89
CA THR A 103 -0.23 11.86 7.64
C THR A 103 0.46 10.51 7.48
N LEU A 104 1.47 10.45 6.61
CA LEU A 104 2.24 9.25 6.33
C LEU A 104 3.73 9.49 6.56
N ARG A 105 4.45 8.42 6.91
CA ARG A 105 5.91 8.41 7.00
C ARG A 105 6.49 7.12 6.41
N VAL A 106 7.72 7.20 5.94
CA VAL A 106 8.55 6.08 5.51
C VAL A 106 9.59 5.80 6.56
N VAL A 107 9.79 4.53 6.92
CA VAL A 107 10.83 4.07 7.83
C VAL A 107 11.69 3.02 7.12
N ALA A 108 13.01 3.20 7.14
CA ALA A 108 13.99 2.37 6.44
C ALA A 108 15.14 1.97 7.37
N GLY A 109 15.88 0.91 7.03
CA GLY A 109 17.17 0.58 7.65
C GLY A 109 17.15 -0.50 8.72
N GLY A 110 16.16 -1.38 8.72
CA GLY A 110 16.13 -2.51 9.64
C GLY A 110 15.12 -3.60 9.24
N ASN A 111 15.14 -4.69 10.00
CA ASN A 111 14.27 -5.86 9.79
C ASN A 111 13.13 -5.95 10.83
N SER A 112 13.19 -5.19 11.92
CA SER A 112 12.18 -5.18 12.98
C SER A 112 11.46 -3.84 12.98
N LEU A 113 10.13 -3.82 12.88
CA LEU A 113 9.32 -2.61 12.88
C LEU A 113 9.54 -1.78 14.13
N SER A 114 9.59 -2.43 15.30
CA SER A 114 9.82 -1.76 16.59
C SER A 114 11.23 -1.14 16.69
N ALA A 115 12.27 -1.86 16.25
CA ALA A 115 13.64 -1.37 16.24
C ALA A 115 13.86 -0.25 15.20
N MET A 116 13.28 -0.37 14.00
CA MET A 116 13.38 0.65 12.94
C MET A 116 12.79 1.99 13.37
N SER A 117 11.73 1.99 14.15
CA SER A 117 11.08 3.22 14.62
C SER A 117 12.00 4.09 15.49
N SER A 118 13.01 3.50 16.13
CA SER A 118 13.96 4.20 17.00
C SER A 118 15.38 4.31 16.42
N ALA A 119 15.82 3.33 15.63
CA ALA A 119 17.20 3.24 15.12
C ALA A 119 17.31 3.36 13.60
N GLY A 120 16.19 3.29 12.89
CA GLY A 120 16.14 3.45 11.44
C GLY A 120 16.11 4.90 10.99
N GLN A 121 16.04 5.10 9.67
CA GLN A 121 15.84 6.41 9.06
C GLN A 121 14.35 6.64 8.85
N VAL A 122 13.84 7.75 9.41
CA VAL A 122 12.43 8.14 9.32
C VAL A 122 12.30 9.40 8.48
N SER A 123 11.43 9.39 7.49
CA SER A 123 11.07 10.57 6.71
C SER A 123 9.56 10.69 6.57
N THR A 124 9.02 11.87 6.85
CA THR A 124 7.66 12.23 6.41
C THR A 124 7.65 12.43 4.90
N LEU A 125 6.47 12.46 4.30
CA LEU A 125 6.33 12.66 2.87
C LEU A 125 6.20 14.15 2.54
N LEU A 126 6.83 14.54 1.44
CA LEU A 126 6.66 15.86 0.83
C LEU A 126 5.56 15.85 -0.22
N ASP A 127 5.52 14.81 -1.03
CA ASP A 127 4.49 14.62 -2.07
C ASP A 127 4.18 13.12 -2.25
N ILE A 128 2.97 12.86 -2.73
CA ILE A 128 2.48 11.54 -3.12
C ILE A 128 2.02 11.65 -4.57
N ILE A 129 2.63 10.89 -5.47
CA ILE A 129 2.34 10.92 -6.91
C ILE A 129 1.80 9.55 -7.33
N PRO A 130 0.48 9.31 -7.26
CA PRO A 130 -0.10 8.07 -7.76
C PRO A 130 -0.09 8.05 -9.29
N LEU A 131 0.19 6.89 -9.87
CA LEU A 131 0.02 6.68 -11.30
C LEU A 131 -1.47 6.73 -11.63
N ILE A 132 -1.83 7.52 -12.65
CA ILE A 132 -3.23 7.65 -13.07
C ILE A 132 -3.70 6.36 -13.73
N GLY A 133 -4.81 5.83 -13.27
CA GLY A 133 -5.41 4.61 -13.77
C GLY A 133 -6.79 4.36 -13.20
N SER A 134 -7.34 3.18 -13.47
CA SER A 134 -8.61 2.73 -12.86
C SER A 134 -8.45 2.59 -11.34
N TRP A 135 -9.56 2.73 -10.61
CA TRP A 135 -9.65 2.40 -9.18
C TRP A 135 -9.49 0.91 -8.91
N ASP A 136 -9.92 0.12 -9.87
CA ASP A 136 -9.91 -1.31 -9.86
C ASP A 136 -8.47 -1.76 -10.13
N VAL A 137 -7.81 -2.29 -9.11
CA VAL A 137 -6.43 -2.79 -9.19
C VAL A 137 -6.29 -3.92 -10.20
N THR A 138 -7.39 -4.59 -10.56
CA THR A 138 -7.40 -5.62 -11.60
C THR A 138 -7.17 -5.05 -13.01
N GLN A 139 -7.30 -3.74 -13.17
CA GLN A 139 -7.05 -3.02 -14.43
C GLN A 139 -5.61 -2.49 -14.53
N GLY A 140 -4.72 -2.87 -13.62
CA GLY A 140 -3.33 -2.43 -13.57
C GLY A 140 -3.14 -0.99 -13.08
N LYS A 141 -1.90 -0.47 -13.25
CA LYS A 141 -1.48 0.89 -12.83
C LYS A 141 -1.57 1.13 -11.32
N ASP A 142 -1.42 0.08 -10.54
CA ASP A 142 -1.42 0.15 -9.09
C ASP A 142 -0.03 0.51 -8.54
N ALA A 143 0.44 1.71 -8.83
CA ALA A 143 1.73 2.23 -8.36
C ALA A 143 1.65 3.68 -7.92
N ALA A 144 2.48 4.07 -6.95
CA ALA A 144 2.68 5.44 -6.50
C ALA A 144 4.15 5.70 -6.15
N LEU A 145 4.61 6.90 -6.46
CA LEU A 145 5.90 7.43 -6.01
C LEU A 145 5.70 8.34 -4.81
N LEU A 146 6.44 8.07 -3.75
CA LEU A 146 6.48 8.86 -2.52
C LEU A 146 7.74 9.70 -2.51
N ARG A 147 7.58 11.02 -2.48
CA ARG A 147 8.70 11.94 -2.32
C ARG A 147 8.94 12.19 -0.83
N LEU A 148 10.17 11.93 -0.41
CA LEU A 148 10.59 12.08 0.97
C LEU A 148 10.90 13.55 1.31
N MET A 149 10.49 14.00 2.49
CA MET A 149 10.83 15.32 3.01
C MET A 149 12.31 15.37 3.36
N THR A 150 12.81 14.35 4.05
CA THR A 150 14.21 14.17 4.38
C THR A 150 14.79 13.04 3.56
N PRO A 151 15.84 13.29 2.74
CA PRO A 151 16.45 12.25 1.94
C PRO A 151 17.02 11.12 2.81
N LEU A 152 16.94 9.88 2.33
CA LEU A 152 17.60 8.74 2.95
C LEU A 152 19.11 8.76 2.67
N THR A 153 19.89 8.38 3.66
CA THR A 153 21.33 8.13 3.50
C THR A 153 21.53 6.68 3.06
N LEU A 154 21.89 6.49 1.80
CA LEU A 154 22.18 5.15 1.27
C LEU A 154 23.59 4.73 1.71
N ASN A 155 23.67 3.66 2.49
CA ASN A 155 24.95 3.12 3.00
C ASN A 155 25.32 1.78 2.33
N GLY A 156 24.49 1.26 1.44
CA GLY A 156 24.71 0.03 0.71
C GLY A 156 24.53 -1.26 1.51
N THR A 157 24.32 -1.18 2.81
CA THR A 157 24.22 -2.37 3.71
C THR A 157 22.84 -2.51 4.36
N THR A 158 22.34 -1.46 5.00
CA THR A 158 21.03 -1.46 5.65
C THR A 158 20.02 -0.58 4.93
N VAL A 159 20.50 0.40 4.14
CA VAL A 159 19.69 1.28 3.31
C VAL A 159 20.34 1.38 1.92
N ALA A 160 19.68 0.87 0.90
CA ALA A 160 20.17 0.90 -0.48
C ALA A 160 19.00 1.02 -1.47
N ALA A 161 19.25 1.63 -2.62
CA ALA A 161 18.29 1.64 -3.72
C ALA A 161 18.32 0.29 -4.46
N LEU A 162 17.16 -0.14 -4.96
CA LEU A 162 17.04 -1.33 -5.81
C LEU A 162 16.89 -0.89 -7.27
N PRO A 163 17.75 -1.38 -8.18
CA PRO A 163 17.60 -1.13 -9.61
C PRO A 163 16.29 -1.70 -10.15
N VAL A 164 15.55 -0.88 -10.89
CA VAL A 164 14.30 -1.26 -11.54
C VAL A 164 14.61 -2.02 -12.83
N ALA A 165 13.93 -3.14 -13.05
CA ALA A 165 14.06 -3.90 -14.28
C ALA A 165 13.68 -3.07 -15.51
N THR A 166 14.41 -3.28 -16.59
CA THR A 166 14.22 -2.63 -17.90
C THR A 166 13.64 -3.61 -18.89
N ALA A 167 13.20 -3.13 -20.05
CA ALA A 167 12.80 -4.00 -21.17
C ALA A 167 13.94 -4.94 -21.60
N ALA A 168 15.21 -4.53 -21.47
CA ALA A 168 16.36 -5.38 -21.75
C ALA A 168 16.50 -6.51 -20.72
N ASP A 169 16.26 -6.24 -19.42
CA ASP A 169 16.23 -7.27 -18.38
C ASP A 169 15.11 -8.29 -18.63
N VAL A 170 13.94 -7.82 -19.04
CA VAL A 170 12.82 -8.69 -19.45
C VAL A 170 13.20 -9.57 -20.62
N SER A 171 13.84 -9.02 -21.65
CA SER A 171 14.34 -9.76 -22.82
C SER A 171 15.44 -10.76 -22.43
N ALA A 172 16.19 -10.47 -21.38
CA ALA A 172 17.19 -11.37 -20.79
C ALA A 172 16.59 -12.45 -19.87
N GLY A 173 15.27 -12.51 -19.74
CA GLY A 173 14.55 -13.55 -19.02
C GLY A 173 14.24 -13.29 -17.56
N TYR A 174 14.48 -12.10 -17.02
CA TYR A 174 14.19 -11.78 -15.60
C TYR A 174 12.73 -11.99 -15.20
N THR A 175 11.79 -11.90 -16.14
CA THR A 175 10.36 -12.10 -15.88
C THR A 175 9.78 -13.32 -16.58
N ALA A 176 10.64 -14.26 -17.04
CA ALA A 176 10.19 -15.49 -17.70
C ALA A 176 9.42 -16.39 -16.71
N PRO A 177 8.39 -17.10 -17.16
CA PRO A 177 7.69 -18.10 -16.34
C PRO A 177 8.65 -19.12 -15.75
N GLY A 178 8.45 -19.47 -14.47
CA GLY A 178 9.31 -20.39 -13.71
C GLY A 178 10.53 -19.75 -13.07
N VAL A 179 10.88 -18.51 -13.39
CA VAL A 179 11.94 -17.78 -12.68
C VAL A 179 11.53 -17.60 -11.23
N ILE A 180 12.44 -17.92 -10.31
CA ILE A 180 12.19 -17.74 -8.87
C ILE A 180 12.43 -16.29 -8.49
N ALA A 181 11.38 -15.65 -7.99
CA ALA A 181 11.42 -14.31 -7.44
C ALA A 181 11.30 -14.36 -5.92
N THR A 182 11.84 -13.36 -5.24
CA THR A 182 11.73 -13.19 -3.79
C THR A 182 10.83 -12.00 -3.48
N LEU A 183 9.84 -12.21 -2.64
CA LEU A 183 9.04 -11.18 -1.99
C LEU A 183 9.51 -11.03 -0.55
N SER A 184 9.56 -9.80 -0.06
CA SER A 184 9.84 -9.48 1.35
C SER A 184 8.83 -8.46 1.87
N GLY A 185 8.41 -8.60 3.14
CA GLY A 185 7.45 -7.70 3.76
C GLY A 185 7.18 -8.01 5.24
N TRP A 186 6.38 -7.15 5.85
CA TRP A 186 5.87 -7.28 7.22
C TRP A 186 4.37 -7.57 7.25
N GLY A 187 3.82 -8.09 6.16
CA GLY A 187 2.41 -8.41 6.10
C GLY A 187 2.00 -9.54 7.05
N GLN A 188 0.69 -9.66 7.23
CA GLN A 188 0.10 -10.72 8.03
C GLN A 188 0.57 -12.10 7.55
N THR A 189 0.83 -12.99 8.49
CA THR A 189 1.30 -14.35 8.21
C THR A 189 0.16 -15.34 8.00
N SER A 190 -1.05 -14.91 8.24
CA SER A 190 -2.32 -15.54 7.86
C SER A 190 -3.43 -14.50 7.91
N PRO A 191 -4.56 -14.70 7.20
CA PRO A 191 -5.68 -13.75 7.23
C PRO A 191 -6.12 -13.45 8.67
N GLY A 192 -6.11 -12.16 9.05
CA GLY A 192 -6.53 -11.69 10.38
C GLY A 192 -5.48 -11.86 11.49
N SER A 193 -4.29 -12.39 11.23
CA SER A 193 -3.21 -12.41 12.23
C SER A 193 -2.66 -11.01 12.50
N ALA A 194 -1.92 -10.86 13.61
CA ALA A 194 -1.16 -9.63 13.85
C ALA A 194 -0.04 -9.45 12.81
N ILE A 195 0.32 -8.21 12.52
CA ILE A 195 1.49 -7.84 11.72
C ILE A 195 2.75 -8.31 12.50
N PRO A 196 3.65 -9.11 11.87
CA PRO A 196 4.89 -9.53 12.52
C PRO A 196 5.85 -8.35 12.70
N ASP A 197 6.58 -8.33 13.80
CA ASP A 197 7.64 -7.34 14.00
C ASP A 197 8.84 -7.58 13.04
N ALA A 198 9.16 -8.84 12.77
CA ALA A 198 10.27 -9.22 11.91
C ALA A 198 9.91 -9.16 10.43
N LEU A 199 10.83 -8.64 9.60
CA LEU A 199 10.74 -8.72 8.15
C LEU A 199 10.76 -10.19 7.73
N MET A 200 9.79 -10.60 6.94
CA MET A 200 9.66 -11.94 6.39
C MET A 200 10.04 -11.95 4.91
N LYS A 201 10.43 -13.12 4.41
CA LYS A 201 10.69 -13.36 2.98
C LYS A 201 10.08 -14.66 2.52
N MET A 202 9.70 -14.73 1.25
CA MET A 202 9.29 -15.96 0.58
C MET A 202 9.76 -15.97 -0.87
N SER A 203 9.93 -17.18 -1.42
CA SER A 203 10.28 -17.38 -2.83
C SER A 203 9.06 -17.90 -3.57
N VAL A 204 8.80 -17.34 -4.75
CA VAL A 204 7.66 -17.69 -5.60
C VAL A 204 8.11 -17.80 -7.06
N PRO A 205 7.72 -18.83 -7.81
CA PRO A 205 7.96 -18.89 -9.25
C PRO A 205 7.04 -17.90 -9.99
N LEU A 206 7.58 -17.19 -10.95
CA LEU A 206 6.80 -16.35 -11.83
C LEU A 206 5.92 -17.18 -12.74
N MET A 207 4.73 -16.65 -13.06
CA MET A 207 3.75 -17.28 -13.95
C MET A 207 3.72 -16.59 -15.32
N SER A 208 3.25 -17.30 -16.34
CA SER A 208 2.77 -16.63 -17.54
C SER A 208 1.49 -15.84 -17.23
N ASN A 209 1.24 -14.74 -17.96
CA ASN A 209 -0.02 -14.00 -17.80
C ASN A 209 -1.25 -14.87 -18.13
N ALA A 210 -1.11 -15.84 -19.01
CA ALA A 210 -2.18 -16.77 -19.36
C ALA A 210 -2.53 -17.68 -18.17
N ASP A 211 -1.52 -18.28 -17.51
CA ASP A 211 -1.74 -19.16 -16.38
C ASP A 211 -2.26 -18.39 -15.16
N ALA A 212 -1.72 -17.20 -14.92
CA ALA A 212 -2.19 -16.33 -13.84
C ALA A 212 -3.64 -15.87 -14.08
N SER A 213 -4.00 -15.52 -15.33
CA SER A 213 -5.37 -15.16 -15.69
C SER A 213 -6.34 -16.32 -15.50
N LEU A 214 -5.91 -17.54 -15.87
CA LEU A 214 -6.71 -18.76 -15.65
C LEU A 214 -6.94 -19.02 -14.16
N ALA A 215 -5.89 -18.93 -13.35
CA ALA A 215 -5.96 -19.16 -11.91
C ALA A 215 -6.83 -18.12 -11.19
N LEU A 216 -6.82 -16.86 -11.66
CA LEU A 216 -7.70 -15.79 -11.13
C LEU A 216 -9.13 -15.85 -11.63
N GLY A 217 -9.40 -16.53 -12.75
CA GLY A 217 -10.67 -16.48 -13.44
C GLY A 217 -10.97 -15.14 -14.15
N GLN A 218 -9.94 -14.31 -14.35
CA GLN A 218 -10.04 -13.00 -15.04
C GLN A 218 -8.72 -12.68 -15.75
N PRO A 219 -8.75 -11.93 -16.88
CA PRO A 219 -7.54 -11.59 -17.62
C PRO A 219 -6.65 -10.61 -16.86
N LEU A 220 -5.34 -10.87 -16.83
CA LEU A 220 -4.33 -9.90 -16.44
C LEU A 220 -4.09 -8.90 -17.58
N THR A 221 -3.84 -7.65 -17.19
CA THR A 221 -3.36 -6.62 -18.12
C THR A 221 -1.87 -6.82 -18.43
N ALA A 222 -1.37 -6.18 -19.49
CA ALA A 222 0.03 -6.34 -19.90
C ALA A 222 1.05 -5.78 -18.91
N ASP A 223 0.62 -4.80 -18.11
CA ASP A 223 1.41 -4.17 -17.03
C ASP A 223 1.34 -4.93 -15.70
N GLN A 224 0.73 -6.11 -15.68
CA GLN A 224 0.67 -6.99 -14.53
C GLN A 224 1.53 -8.24 -14.70
N LEU A 225 1.98 -8.80 -13.58
CA LEU A 225 2.82 -10.00 -13.49
C LEU A 225 2.25 -10.93 -12.41
N GLY A 226 2.06 -12.20 -12.74
CA GLY A 226 1.64 -13.23 -11.79
C GLY A 226 2.82 -13.99 -11.18
N ALA A 227 2.68 -14.40 -9.93
CA ALA A 227 3.59 -15.36 -9.30
C ALA A 227 2.79 -16.41 -8.52
N ASP A 228 3.19 -17.69 -8.70
CA ASP A 228 2.55 -18.82 -8.04
C ASP A 228 3.26 -19.14 -6.72
N GLY A 229 2.49 -19.23 -5.65
CA GLY A 229 2.96 -19.70 -4.35
C GLY A 229 2.15 -20.90 -3.86
N SER A 230 1.24 -21.41 -4.68
CA SER A 230 0.21 -22.39 -4.26
C SER A 230 0.82 -23.70 -3.72
N ALA A 231 1.89 -24.18 -4.32
CA ALA A 231 2.54 -25.44 -3.92
C ALA A 231 3.11 -25.38 -2.48
N GLN A 232 3.52 -24.20 -2.00
CA GLN A 232 4.04 -23.95 -0.66
C GLN A 232 3.07 -23.16 0.23
N GLY A 233 1.88 -22.83 -0.29
CA GLY A 233 0.96 -21.91 0.38
C GLY A 233 1.44 -20.46 0.45
N ASN A 234 2.43 -20.09 -0.37
CA ASN A 234 3.09 -18.79 -0.35
C ASN A 234 2.21 -17.71 -1.00
N ALA A 235 1.72 -16.78 -0.21
CA ALA A 235 1.02 -15.61 -0.71
C ALA A 235 1.31 -14.40 0.18
N PHE A 236 1.41 -13.22 -0.42
CA PHE A 236 1.46 -12.00 0.37
C PHE A 236 0.08 -11.69 0.98
N CYS A 237 0.06 -10.93 2.06
CA CYS A 237 -1.17 -10.62 2.79
C CYS A 237 -1.24 -9.13 3.15
N THR A 238 -2.23 -8.76 3.97
CA THR A 238 -2.39 -7.39 4.46
C THR A 238 -1.09 -6.87 5.09
N GLY A 239 -0.60 -5.76 4.60
CA GLY A 239 0.68 -5.16 5.00
C GLY A 239 1.84 -5.39 4.00
N ASP A 240 1.79 -6.43 3.15
CA ASP A 240 2.82 -6.67 2.13
C ASP A 240 2.61 -5.87 0.84
N VAL A 241 1.41 -5.38 0.61
CA VAL A 241 1.07 -4.57 -0.57
C VAL A 241 2.06 -3.41 -0.72
N GLY A 242 2.46 -3.12 -1.94
CA GLY A 242 3.48 -2.10 -2.25
C GLY A 242 4.92 -2.58 -2.08
N GLY A 243 5.14 -3.75 -1.48
CA GLY A 243 6.45 -4.37 -1.33
C GLY A 243 7.06 -4.85 -2.64
N PRO A 244 8.39 -5.04 -2.70
CA PRO A 244 9.11 -5.43 -3.91
C PRO A 244 9.01 -6.93 -4.19
N LEU A 245 8.85 -7.27 -5.47
CA LEU A 245 9.19 -8.57 -6.04
C LEU A 245 10.54 -8.48 -6.73
N VAL A 246 11.51 -9.28 -6.30
CA VAL A 246 12.91 -9.17 -6.69
C VAL A 246 13.38 -10.45 -7.37
N VAL A 247 14.06 -10.33 -8.50
CA VAL A 247 14.76 -11.43 -9.17
C VAL A 247 16.26 -11.18 -9.11
N ASP A 248 17.00 -12.22 -8.76
CA ASP A 248 18.46 -12.23 -8.80
C ASP A 248 18.90 -12.87 -10.12
N GLY A 249 19.34 -12.06 -11.04
CA GLY A 249 19.71 -12.48 -12.39
C GLY A 249 21.15 -12.12 -12.75
N PRO A 250 21.55 -12.33 -14.01
CA PRO A 250 22.95 -12.19 -14.44
C PRO A 250 23.59 -10.82 -14.17
N SER A 251 22.79 -9.75 -14.19
CA SER A 251 23.24 -8.37 -13.87
C SER A 251 22.88 -7.93 -12.45
N GLY A 252 22.67 -8.89 -11.54
CA GLY A 252 22.32 -8.66 -10.14
C GLY A 252 20.83 -8.56 -9.88
N LYS A 253 20.50 -8.15 -8.65
CA LYS A 253 19.12 -8.05 -8.19
C LYS A 253 18.38 -6.91 -8.87
N LYS A 254 17.15 -7.18 -9.31
CA LYS A 254 16.26 -6.20 -9.96
C LYS A 254 14.88 -6.25 -9.34
N LEU A 255 14.28 -5.07 -9.18
CA LEU A 255 12.85 -4.95 -8.93
C LEU A 255 12.12 -5.34 -10.21
N VAL A 256 11.34 -6.42 -10.19
CA VAL A 256 10.53 -6.87 -11.34
C VAL A 256 9.05 -6.61 -11.13
N GLY A 257 8.60 -6.40 -9.88
CA GLY A 257 7.20 -6.13 -9.58
C GLY A 257 7.00 -5.40 -8.27
N VAL A 258 5.83 -4.78 -8.14
CA VAL A 258 5.30 -4.14 -6.91
C VAL A 258 4.05 -4.90 -6.50
N ALA A 259 3.99 -5.40 -5.27
CA ALA A 259 2.85 -6.18 -4.78
C ALA A 259 1.55 -5.37 -4.85
N SER A 260 0.54 -5.93 -5.51
CA SER A 260 -0.74 -5.28 -5.75
C SER A 260 -1.87 -6.05 -5.08
N TYR A 261 -2.34 -7.17 -5.64
CA TYR A 261 -3.46 -7.92 -5.08
C TYR A 261 -3.32 -9.43 -5.24
N ASN A 262 -4.14 -10.16 -4.49
CA ASN A 262 -4.36 -11.59 -4.63
C ASN A 262 -5.77 -11.98 -4.13
N LEU A 263 -6.08 -13.26 -4.05
CA LEU A 263 -7.38 -13.77 -3.62
C LEU A 263 -7.43 -13.99 -2.09
N GLY A 264 -7.31 -12.89 -1.32
CA GLY A 264 -7.45 -12.94 0.13
C GLY A 264 -6.32 -13.72 0.82
N CYS A 265 -5.07 -13.32 0.59
CA CYS A 265 -3.85 -13.98 1.06
C CYS A 265 -3.67 -15.39 0.47
N SER A 266 -4.10 -15.60 -0.78
CA SER A 266 -3.96 -16.85 -1.53
C SER A 266 -3.35 -16.59 -2.91
N ALA A 267 -2.60 -17.55 -3.44
CA ALA A 267 -2.07 -17.50 -4.79
C ALA A 267 -3.19 -17.57 -5.85
N PRO A 268 -3.00 -17.00 -7.05
CA PRO A 268 -1.78 -16.33 -7.48
C PRO A 268 -1.61 -14.95 -6.88
N ASN A 269 -0.36 -14.54 -6.69
CA ASN A 269 0.04 -13.20 -6.28
C ASN A 269 0.21 -12.31 -7.51
N ILE A 270 -0.40 -11.14 -7.53
CA ILE A 270 -0.34 -10.21 -8.66
C ILE A 270 0.44 -8.95 -8.29
N PHE A 271 1.30 -8.56 -9.21
CA PHE A 271 2.22 -7.43 -9.08
C PHE A 271 2.08 -6.49 -10.27
N GLU A 272 2.28 -5.20 -10.06
CA GLU A 272 2.54 -4.26 -11.15
C GLU A 272 3.97 -4.48 -11.67
N ARG A 273 4.12 -4.63 -13.00
CA ARG A 273 5.42 -4.86 -13.63
C ARG A 273 6.30 -3.63 -13.55
N ALA A 274 7.48 -3.80 -12.96
CA ALA A 274 8.41 -2.71 -12.76
C ALA A 274 8.97 -2.11 -14.07
N ASP A 275 9.14 -2.92 -15.13
CA ASP A 275 9.57 -2.45 -16.44
C ASP A 275 8.53 -1.54 -17.13
N TYR A 276 7.22 -1.76 -16.89
CA TYR A 276 6.17 -0.86 -17.34
C TYR A 276 6.13 0.45 -16.53
N LEU A 277 6.50 0.37 -15.24
CA LEU A 277 6.60 1.55 -14.37
C LEU A 277 7.86 2.38 -14.64
N LYS A 278 8.85 1.81 -15.35
CA LYS A 278 10.16 2.45 -15.59
C LYS A 278 10.06 3.85 -16.19
N GLY A 279 9.18 4.03 -17.17
CA GLY A 279 8.95 5.33 -17.79
C GLY A 279 8.41 6.37 -16.80
N PHE A 280 7.47 5.98 -15.93
CA PHE A 280 6.94 6.84 -14.87
C PHE A 280 8.04 7.17 -13.83
N ILE A 281 8.79 6.17 -13.40
CA ILE A 281 9.88 6.33 -12.43
C ILE A 281 10.96 7.27 -12.99
N ASP A 282 11.47 7.00 -14.19
CA ASP A 282 12.53 7.80 -14.81
C ASP A 282 12.09 9.22 -15.12
N TYR A 283 10.80 9.41 -15.40
CA TYR A 283 10.26 10.73 -15.66
C TYR A 283 10.14 11.55 -14.38
N MET A 284 9.75 10.95 -13.26
CA MET A 284 9.51 11.67 -12.00
C MET A 284 10.73 11.81 -11.11
N THR A 285 11.55 10.76 -10.98
CA THR A 285 12.58 10.70 -9.92
C THR A 285 13.75 11.68 -10.07
N PRO A 286 14.15 12.17 -11.28
CA PRO A 286 15.13 13.23 -11.41
C PRO A 286 14.60 14.62 -11.01
N ARG A 287 13.26 14.77 -10.91
CA ARG A 287 12.62 16.07 -10.66
C ARG A 287 12.48 16.34 -9.18
N LEU A 288 13.56 16.79 -8.57
CA LEU A 288 13.59 17.14 -7.15
C LEU A 288 13.16 18.58 -6.90
N ASN A 289 13.22 19.42 -7.93
CA ASN A 289 12.82 20.81 -7.81
C ASN A 289 11.31 20.96 -7.98
N THR A 290 10.71 21.78 -7.14
CA THR A 290 9.31 22.19 -7.26
C THR A 290 9.25 23.71 -7.29
N ALA A 291 8.39 24.24 -8.15
CA ALA A 291 8.06 25.67 -8.13
C ALA A 291 6.69 25.84 -7.46
N PRO A 292 6.58 26.71 -6.44
CA PRO A 292 5.27 27.14 -5.98
C PRO A 292 4.57 27.90 -7.11
N ARG A 293 3.36 27.51 -7.45
CA ARG A 293 2.51 28.17 -8.44
C ARG A 293 1.45 29.05 -7.79
N ALA A 294 1.03 28.65 -6.59
CA ALA A 294 0.12 29.40 -5.75
C ALA A 294 0.48 29.18 -4.30
N THR A 295 0.69 30.24 -3.56
CA THR A 295 0.83 30.21 -2.10
C THR A 295 -0.15 31.22 -1.55
N LEU A 296 -1.18 30.72 -0.87
CA LEU A 296 -2.23 31.53 -0.29
C LEU A 296 -2.24 31.33 1.23
N GLN A 297 -2.31 32.44 1.95
CA GLN A 297 -2.56 32.50 3.37
C GLN A 297 -3.97 33.04 3.59
N HIS A 298 -4.53 32.80 4.76
CA HIS A 298 -5.85 33.31 5.13
C HIS A 298 -6.97 32.87 4.16
N VAL A 299 -6.93 31.58 3.78
CA VAL A 299 -8.02 30.97 3.00
C VAL A 299 -9.22 30.79 3.90
N ASN A 300 -10.32 31.45 3.57
CA ASN A 300 -11.55 31.43 4.35
C ASN A 300 -12.71 31.00 3.44
N ALA A 301 -13.58 30.12 3.93
CA ALA A 301 -14.81 29.70 3.27
C ALA A 301 -15.94 29.58 4.31
N ALA A 302 -17.09 30.16 4.06
CA ALA A 302 -18.25 29.99 4.91
C ALA A 302 -18.76 28.54 4.85
N GLN A 303 -19.46 28.10 5.89
CA GLN A 303 -20.13 26.80 5.84
C GLN A 303 -21.13 26.77 4.66
N GLY A 304 -21.09 25.69 3.87
CA GLY A 304 -21.85 25.52 2.64
C GLY A 304 -21.41 26.44 1.49
N GLY A 305 -20.36 27.24 1.70
CA GLY A 305 -19.83 28.19 0.72
C GLY A 305 -18.58 27.71 -0.01
N TRP A 306 -18.35 28.37 -1.16
CA TRP A 306 -17.17 28.11 -2.00
C TRP A 306 -16.19 29.27 -1.96
N LYS A 307 -14.90 28.95 -1.99
CA LYS A 307 -13.83 29.89 -2.33
C LYS A 307 -13.08 29.37 -3.54
N HIS A 308 -13.14 30.08 -4.66
CA HIS A 308 -12.52 29.69 -5.92
C HIS A 308 -11.26 30.49 -6.20
N TYR A 309 -10.26 29.79 -6.70
CA TYR A 309 -9.01 30.34 -7.25
C TYR A 309 -8.75 29.70 -8.59
N SER A 310 -7.93 30.33 -9.42
CA SER A 310 -7.48 29.74 -10.68
C SER A 310 -6.02 30.06 -10.96
N LEU A 311 -5.39 29.17 -11.70
CA LEU A 311 -4.04 29.36 -12.24
C LEU A 311 -3.92 28.69 -13.62
N THR A 312 -2.97 29.15 -14.42
CA THR A 312 -2.68 28.52 -15.72
C THR A 312 -1.41 27.69 -15.62
N LEU A 313 -1.53 26.40 -15.97
CA LEU A 313 -0.37 25.51 -16.12
C LEU A 313 0.13 25.54 -17.56
N PRO A 314 1.46 25.66 -17.79
CA PRO A 314 2.06 25.48 -19.11
C PRO A 314 2.04 23.99 -19.52
N SER A 315 2.38 23.71 -20.77
CA SER A 315 2.57 22.33 -21.26
C SER A 315 3.78 21.66 -20.60
N GLY A 316 3.74 20.32 -20.54
CA GLY A 316 4.89 19.51 -20.12
C GLY A 316 5.16 19.50 -18.61
N ILE A 317 4.17 19.91 -17.78
CA ILE A 317 4.28 19.79 -16.34
C ILE A 317 4.19 18.31 -15.93
N PRO A 318 5.22 17.75 -15.26
CA PRO A 318 5.24 16.35 -14.83
C PRO A 318 4.18 16.01 -13.81
N ALA A 319 4.03 16.88 -12.81
CA ALA A 319 2.99 16.75 -11.80
C ALA A 319 2.60 18.13 -11.23
N PHE A 320 1.36 18.21 -10.79
CA PHE A 320 0.82 19.35 -10.07
C PHE A 320 0.16 18.88 -8.79
N THR A 321 0.62 19.40 -7.66
CA THR A 321 0.07 19.05 -6.35
C THR A 321 -0.50 20.29 -5.68
N VAL A 322 -1.60 20.10 -4.94
CA VAL A 322 -2.23 21.14 -4.14
C VAL A 322 -2.48 20.60 -2.74
N SER A 323 -2.03 21.31 -1.74
CA SER A 323 -2.33 21.02 -0.34
C SER A 323 -3.10 22.18 0.30
N LEU A 324 -4.08 21.87 1.14
CA LEU A 324 -4.72 22.77 2.08
C LEU A 324 -4.35 22.29 3.48
N GLN A 325 -4.02 23.21 4.39
CA GLN A 325 -3.60 22.87 5.76
C GLN A 325 -3.75 24.07 6.69
N LYS A 326 -3.59 23.83 7.99
CA LYS A 326 -3.71 24.86 9.03
C LYS A 326 -5.13 25.45 9.14
N GLY A 327 -5.25 26.49 9.94
CA GLY A 327 -6.52 27.12 10.23
C GLY A 327 -7.45 26.25 11.06
N THR A 328 -8.70 26.62 11.12
CA THR A 328 -9.77 25.89 11.81
C THR A 328 -10.92 25.58 10.85
N GLY A 329 -11.81 24.68 11.25
CA GLY A 329 -12.92 24.21 10.42
C GLY A 329 -12.56 22.98 9.59
N ASN A 330 -13.47 22.60 8.71
CA ASN A 330 -13.34 21.47 7.80
C ASN A 330 -13.62 21.95 6.37
N GLY A 331 -12.57 21.99 5.55
CA GLY A 331 -12.63 22.39 4.16
C GLY A 331 -12.33 21.24 3.24
N THR A 332 -13.18 20.97 2.26
CA THR A 332 -12.90 20.04 1.17
C THR A 332 -12.21 20.76 0.02
N LEU A 333 -11.08 20.23 -0.43
CA LEU A 333 -10.33 20.74 -1.58
C LEU A 333 -10.84 20.13 -2.87
N TYR A 334 -11.14 20.96 -3.85
CA TYR A 334 -11.52 20.55 -5.20
C TYR A 334 -10.59 21.17 -6.24
N VAL A 335 -10.17 20.37 -7.21
CA VAL A 335 -9.38 20.84 -8.36
C VAL A 335 -10.08 20.40 -9.65
N ARG A 336 -10.21 21.32 -10.61
CA ARG A 336 -10.86 21.04 -11.89
C ARG A 336 -10.20 21.78 -13.04
N TYR A 337 -10.13 21.11 -14.19
CA TYR A 337 -9.64 21.68 -15.44
C TYR A 337 -10.73 22.47 -16.15
N ASN A 338 -10.38 23.66 -16.65
CA ASN A 338 -11.20 24.58 -17.50
C ASN A 338 -12.54 25.06 -16.94
N ALA A 339 -12.92 24.70 -15.74
CA ALA A 339 -14.15 25.18 -15.12
C ALA A 339 -14.07 25.16 -13.60
N ALA A 340 -14.82 26.01 -12.92
CA ALA A 340 -14.97 25.92 -11.47
C ALA A 340 -15.58 24.56 -11.10
N PRO A 341 -15.04 23.86 -10.06
CA PRO A 341 -15.61 22.61 -9.58
C PRO A 341 -16.99 22.82 -8.96
N THR A 342 -17.77 21.74 -8.94
CA THR A 342 -19.00 21.61 -8.18
C THR A 342 -18.90 20.40 -7.26
N LEU A 343 -19.87 20.16 -6.41
CA LEU A 343 -19.90 18.98 -5.53
C LEU A 343 -19.86 17.65 -6.29
N THR A 344 -20.29 17.64 -7.56
CA THR A 344 -20.38 16.44 -8.40
C THR A 344 -19.48 16.46 -9.64
N SER A 345 -18.80 17.58 -9.92
CA SER A 345 -17.94 17.72 -11.11
C SER A 345 -16.60 18.34 -10.75
N TYR A 346 -15.58 17.52 -10.74
CA TYR A 346 -14.19 17.86 -10.37
C TYR A 346 -13.22 16.88 -11.04
N THR A 347 -11.96 17.26 -11.13
CA THR A 347 -10.84 16.36 -11.55
C THR A 347 -10.24 15.66 -10.34
N CYS A 348 -10.09 16.39 -9.23
CA CYS A 348 -9.63 15.88 -7.95
C CYS A 348 -10.48 16.46 -6.83
N ARG A 349 -10.86 15.65 -5.88
CA ARG A 349 -11.52 16.04 -4.64
C ARG A 349 -10.82 15.38 -3.46
N SER A 350 -10.38 16.15 -2.51
CA SER A 350 -9.85 15.67 -1.22
C SER A 350 -10.76 16.19 -0.12
N GLY A 351 -11.20 15.30 0.76
CA GLY A 351 -12.11 15.61 1.86
C GLY A 351 -11.78 14.74 3.05
N ALA A 352 -10.74 15.12 3.82
CA ALA A 352 -10.48 14.53 5.12
C ALA A 352 -11.60 14.92 6.08
N THR A 353 -11.99 14.02 6.96
CA THR A 353 -13.00 14.31 7.98
C THR A 353 -12.40 15.19 9.08
N ASP A 354 -13.13 16.23 9.45
CA ASP A 354 -12.84 17.09 10.61
C ASP A 354 -11.49 17.84 10.58
N SER A 355 -10.94 18.10 9.38
CA SER A 355 -9.68 18.84 9.26
C SER A 355 -9.55 19.59 7.92
N ASN A 356 -8.54 20.46 7.84
CA ASN A 356 -8.09 21.10 6.60
C ASN A 356 -6.84 20.41 6.02
N LEU A 357 -6.55 19.17 6.39
CA LEU A 357 -5.42 18.43 5.81
C LEU A 357 -5.84 17.79 4.50
N GLU A 358 -5.94 18.61 3.45
CA GLU A 358 -6.41 18.21 2.14
C GLU A 358 -5.25 18.16 1.14
N TYR A 359 -5.33 17.22 0.20
CA TYR A 359 -4.29 17.05 -0.80
C TYR A 359 -4.84 16.54 -2.12
N CYS A 360 -4.47 17.21 -3.21
CA CYS A 360 -4.71 16.77 -4.57
C CYS A 360 -3.38 16.60 -5.31
N SER A 361 -3.22 15.49 -6.02
CA SER A 361 -2.05 15.21 -6.83
C SER A 361 -2.49 14.81 -8.24
N LEU A 362 -1.95 15.50 -9.23
CA LEU A 362 -2.23 15.28 -10.65
C LEU A 362 -0.92 14.97 -11.36
N TYR A 363 -0.80 13.75 -11.86
CA TYR A 363 0.31 13.35 -12.73
C TYR A 363 0.00 13.75 -14.17
N TYR A 364 0.94 14.44 -14.81
CA TYR A 364 0.87 14.91 -16.20
C TYR A 364 -0.40 15.73 -16.51
N PRO A 365 -0.65 16.83 -15.77
CA PRO A 365 -1.84 17.63 -15.96
C PRO A 365 -1.88 18.31 -17.32
N SER A 366 -3.05 18.47 -17.90
CA SER A 366 -3.24 19.19 -19.16
C SER A 366 -2.81 20.67 -19.03
N GLN A 367 -2.22 21.20 -20.10
CA GLN A 367 -1.98 22.65 -20.24
C GLN A 367 -3.32 23.41 -20.20
N GLY A 368 -3.36 24.55 -19.50
CA GLY A 368 -4.52 25.42 -19.48
C GLY A 368 -4.90 25.88 -18.08
N THR A 369 -6.13 26.38 -17.94
CA THR A 369 -6.61 26.97 -16.69
C THR A 369 -7.13 25.86 -15.75
N TRP A 370 -6.61 25.85 -14.55
CA TRP A 370 -7.01 24.96 -13.46
C TRP A 370 -7.65 25.79 -12.36
N TYR A 371 -8.84 25.37 -11.95
CA TYR A 371 -9.55 25.94 -10.83
C TYR A 371 -9.26 25.12 -9.58
N ILE A 372 -8.87 25.80 -8.52
CA ILE A 372 -8.61 25.25 -7.20
C ILE A 372 -9.60 25.87 -6.27
N SER A 373 -10.39 25.08 -5.57
CA SER A 373 -11.51 25.59 -4.81
C SER A 373 -11.61 24.88 -3.46
N VAL A 374 -11.97 25.64 -2.44
CA VAL A 374 -12.26 25.14 -1.11
C VAL A 374 -13.76 25.28 -0.85
N TYR A 375 -14.39 24.17 -0.49
CA TYR A 375 -15.78 24.13 -0.01
C TYR A 375 -15.76 23.96 1.51
N GLY A 376 -16.48 24.79 2.22
CA GLY A 376 -16.59 24.71 3.68
C GLY A 376 -17.65 23.70 4.11
N GLU A 377 -17.28 22.50 4.50
CA GLU A 377 -18.20 21.57 5.19
C GLU A 377 -18.62 22.18 6.54
N THR A 378 -17.66 22.77 7.25
CA THR A 378 -17.87 23.78 8.28
C THR A 378 -17.14 25.07 7.88
N ALA A 379 -17.31 26.16 8.61
CA ALA A 379 -16.60 27.40 8.30
C ALA A 379 -15.06 27.18 8.38
N VAL A 380 -14.39 27.41 7.27
CA VAL A 380 -12.91 27.39 7.18
C VAL A 380 -12.37 28.78 7.50
N VAL A 381 -11.46 28.87 8.46
CA VAL A 381 -10.86 30.13 8.89
C VAL A 381 -9.35 29.98 8.93
N GLU A 382 -8.63 30.91 8.28
CA GLU A 382 -7.19 31.06 8.32
C GLU A 382 -6.40 29.83 7.81
N ALA A 383 -6.96 29.06 6.91
CA ALA A 383 -6.23 27.96 6.26
C ALA A 383 -5.15 28.50 5.31
N SER A 384 -4.17 27.65 5.00
CA SER A 384 -3.12 27.92 4.03
C SER A 384 -3.21 26.92 2.89
N MET A 385 -3.08 27.41 1.66
CA MET A 385 -3.07 26.58 0.46
C MET A 385 -1.78 26.74 -0.32
N LEU A 386 -1.20 25.62 -0.77
CA LEU A 386 0.03 25.59 -1.56
C LEU A 386 -0.17 24.70 -2.80
N GLY A 387 -0.07 25.33 -3.97
CA GLY A 387 -0.01 24.63 -5.25
C GLY A 387 1.44 24.59 -5.76
N ARG A 388 1.93 23.41 -6.16
CA ARG A 388 3.31 23.20 -6.65
C ARG A 388 3.32 22.44 -7.96
N THR A 389 4.28 22.76 -8.82
CA THR A 389 4.62 21.99 -10.02
C THR A 389 6.03 21.46 -9.92
N PHE A 390 6.26 20.28 -10.48
CA PHE A 390 7.58 19.65 -10.59
C PHE A 390 8.29 20.11 -11.88
N TYR A 391 9.64 20.14 -11.89
CA TYR A 391 10.47 20.42 -13.07
C TYR A 391 11.88 19.82 -12.93
#